data_f0a5ac317a8d0a75e3176d7538fe6ade
#
_entry.id   f0a5ac317a8d0a75e3176d7538fe6ade
#
_cell.length_a   1.000
_cell.length_b   1.000
_cell.length_c   1.000
_cell.angle_alpha   90.00
_cell.angle_beta   90.00
_cell.angle_gamma   90.00
#
_symmetry.space_group_name_H-M   'P 1'
#
loop_
_entity.id
_entity.type
_entity.pdbx_description
1 polymer ?
#
loop_
_entity_poly.entity_id
_entity_poly.type
_entity_poly.pdbx_seq_one_letter_code
_entity_poly.pdbx_strand_id
1 'polypeptide(L)'
;HYCAINLFVEHRGGQSFGSAEKLRQILKNNALISKRYPLYDTDVQNFIKSDPLVSPRIALALAWIAAQNTYPVSIYFAHSMGGGAEAYLQHRIKSKHHALDRAAIVIRMGGKMKWQIELHCRDGIISSGTNNLDYIVELLRPLKQRKLVYSCAVGARDPLGVPRSILHLSQNGQYKLEFLFHDYFPISPAYTLTNENGIYIGLPKVDENAIVSDGVHVSIEQWQNEWARLLETSDEISVFSNNSRDIVCKAYPEHKSKIKVKPHKMLQPVPLIKRPEGQIRRVIGVLGDIGVQKGAMIISRSATSIEKLGIGLVIVGNFDPAIPLPPSARIHGSYSVSDLGKIAGQYDLTDWLVPSVWPETFSFTTHEALATGLDTHAFAIGAQGEAVAKAENGYAVPYFTENDLAKTLLSHIETHIVKRWALAS
;
A
#
# COMPACT_ATOMS: atom_id res chain seq x y z
N HIS A 1 17.97 -5.01 -39.35
CA HIS A 1 17.13 -3.85 -39.10
C HIS A 1 17.66 -3.10 -37.87
N TYR A 2 17.73 -1.76 -37.96
CA TYR A 2 18.13 -0.88 -36.86
C TYR A 2 16.94 0.01 -36.49
N CYS A 3 16.76 0.28 -35.19
CA CYS A 3 15.78 1.23 -34.72
C CYS A 3 16.46 2.59 -34.47
N ALA A 4 16.00 3.64 -35.16
CA ALA A 4 16.48 5.02 -34.97
C ALA A 4 15.72 5.63 -33.78
N ILE A 5 16.24 5.43 -32.58
CA ILE A 5 15.58 5.85 -31.31
C ILE A 5 15.57 7.37 -31.09
N ASN A 6 16.31 8.11 -31.88
CA ASN A 6 16.42 9.58 -31.84
C ASN A 6 15.64 10.30 -32.97
N LEU A 7 14.88 9.55 -33.77
CA LEU A 7 14.03 10.08 -34.82
C LEU A 7 12.55 9.84 -34.48
N PHE A 8 11.78 10.92 -34.59
CA PHE A 8 10.33 10.86 -34.55
C PHE A 8 9.77 11.14 -35.94
N VAL A 9 8.89 10.28 -36.42
CA VAL A 9 8.15 10.47 -37.69
C VAL A 9 6.66 10.33 -37.38
N GLU A 10 5.91 11.41 -37.59
CA GLU A 10 4.45 11.35 -37.52
C GLU A 10 3.91 10.61 -38.75
N HIS A 11 3.12 9.57 -38.52
CA HIS A 11 2.41 8.83 -39.55
C HIS A 11 0.91 9.03 -39.42
N ARG A 12 0.33 9.81 -40.36
CA ARG A 12 -1.13 10.00 -40.46
C ARG A 12 -1.74 8.87 -41.30
N GLY A 13 -1.98 7.73 -40.66
CA GLY A 13 -2.54 6.55 -41.33
C GLY A 13 -4.00 6.70 -41.74
N GLY A 14 -4.43 5.96 -42.74
CA GLY A 14 -5.85 5.83 -43.11
C GLY A 14 -6.41 6.84 -44.11
N GLN A 15 -5.59 7.76 -44.61
CA GLN A 15 -6.05 8.80 -45.54
C GLN A 15 -6.14 8.33 -47.00
N SER A 16 -5.43 7.25 -47.36
CA SER A 16 -5.25 6.88 -48.80
C SER A 16 -6.20 5.77 -49.28
N PHE A 17 -6.84 5.00 -48.35
CA PHE A 17 -7.69 3.87 -48.71
C PHE A 17 -8.91 3.79 -47.81
N GLY A 18 -10.08 3.42 -48.37
CA GLY A 18 -11.23 3.03 -47.54
C GLY A 18 -10.96 1.77 -46.73
N SER A 19 -11.73 1.54 -45.63
CA SER A 19 -11.51 0.47 -44.66
C SER A 19 -11.45 -0.92 -45.28
N ALA A 20 -12.29 -1.22 -46.26
CA ALA A 20 -12.32 -2.53 -46.94
C ALA A 20 -11.09 -2.78 -47.79
N GLU A 21 -10.66 -1.81 -48.57
CA GLU A 21 -9.44 -1.92 -49.39
C GLU A 21 -8.19 -1.99 -48.51
N LYS A 22 -8.13 -1.21 -47.45
CA LYS A 22 -7.06 -1.28 -46.46
C LYS A 22 -6.93 -2.69 -45.86
N LEU A 23 -8.04 -3.33 -45.48
CA LEU A 23 -8.03 -4.68 -44.96
C LEU A 23 -7.55 -5.70 -45.98
N ARG A 24 -8.03 -5.58 -47.24
CA ARG A 24 -7.60 -6.45 -48.34
C ARG A 24 -6.10 -6.37 -48.58
N GLN A 25 -5.52 -5.16 -48.59
CA GLN A 25 -4.08 -4.97 -48.77
C GLN A 25 -3.26 -5.48 -47.58
N ILE A 26 -3.75 -5.29 -46.35
CA ILE A 26 -3.10 -5.85 -45.14
C ILE A 26 -3.04 -7.39 -45.22
N LEU A 27 -4.13 -8.07 -45.53
CA LEU A 27 -4.17 -9.53 -45.65
C LEU A 27 -3.23 -10.05 -46.75
N LYS A 28 -3.24 -9.39 -47.94
CA LYS A 28 -2.32 -9.73 -49.05
C LYS A 28 -0.87 -9.56 -48.66
N ASN A 29 -0.52 -8.44 -48.02
CA ASN A 29 0.86 -8.13 -47.65
C ASN A 29 1.33 -9.06 -46.53
N ASN A 30 0.49 -9.34 -45.54
CA ASN A 30 0.82 -10.29 -44.48
C ASN A 30 1.11 -11.69 -45.03
N ALA A 31 0.28 -12.21 -45.97
CA ALA A 31 0.54 -13.50 -46.62
C ALA A 31 1.88 -13.53 -47.36
N LEU A 32 2.23 -12.46 -48.04
CA LEU A 32 3.54 -12.35 -48.75
C LEU A 32 4.71 -12.31 -47.74
N ILE A 33 4.57 -11.57 -46.64
CA ILE A 33 5.60 -11.41 -45.62
C ILE A 33 5.80 -12.76 -44.91
N SER A 34 4.73 -13.43 -44.45
CA SER A 34 4.81 -14.74 -43.79
C SER A 34 5.42 -15.81 -44.67
N LYS A 35 5.11 -15.78 -45.98
CA LYS A 35 5.76 -16.68 -46.96
C LYS A 35 7.25 -16.41 -47.13
N ARG A 36 7.65 -15.14 -47.17
CA ARG A 36 9.05 -14.74 -47.36
C ARG A 36 9.89 -14.84 -46.09
N TYR A 37 9.26 -14.63 -44.96
CA TYR A 37 9.89 -14.59 -43.64
C TYR A 37 9.04 -15.40 -42.64
N PRO A 38 9.19 -16.73 -42.59
CA PRO A 38 8.31 -17.62 -41.80
C PRO A 38 8.28 -17.34 -40.30
N LEU A 39 9.33 -16.73 -39.75
CA LEU A 39 9.41 -16.35 -38.32
C LEU A 39 8.96 -14.94 -38.03
N TYR A 40 8.54 -14.16 -39.02
CA TYR A 40 8.24 -12.73 -38.86
C TYR A 40 7.19 -12.45 -37.79
N ASP A 41 6.07 -13.17 -37.82
CA ASP A 41 4.98 -12.97 -36.86
C ASP A 41 5.43 -13.34 -35.42
N THR A 42 6.20 -14.42 -35.27
CA THR A 42 6.79 -14.83 -34.00
C THR A 42 7.78 -13.78 -33.48
N ASP A 43 8.66 -13.29 -34.36
CA ASP A 43 9.65 -12.27 -33.99
C ASP A 43 8.98 -10.95 -33.61
N VAL A 44 7.91 -10.55 -34.32
CA VAL A 44 7.10 -9.37 -33.97
C VAL A 44 6.43 -9.53 -32.61
N GLN A 45 5.82 -10.70 -32.34
CA GLN A 45 5.20 -10.94 -31.03
C GLN A 45 6.24 -10.96 -29.90
N ASN A 46 7.41 -11.57 -30.12
CA ASN A 46 8.51 -11.55 -29.16
C ASN A 46 9.03 -10.13 -28.92
N PHE A 47 9.16 -9.30 -29.96
CA PHE A 47 9.56 -7.90 -29.86
C PHE A 47 8.54 -7.09 -29.06
N ILE A 48 7.23 -7.25 -29.33
CA ILE A 48 6.16 -6.59 -28.59
C ILE A 48 6.19 -7.02 -27.12
N LYS A 49 6.33 -8.31 -26.85
CA LYS A 49 6.36 -8.88 -25.49
C LYS A 49 7.60 -8.45 -24.69
N SER A 50 8.76 -8.41 -25.32
CA SER A 50 10.03 -8.01 -24.68
C SER A 50 10.17 -6.50 -24.54
N ASP A 51 9.47 -5.73 -25.39
CA ASP A 51 9.48 -4.28 -25.45
C ASP A 51 10.88 -3.64 -25.27
N PRO A 52 11.86 -3.95 -26.13
CA PRO A 52 13.23 -3.46 -25.97
C PRO A 52 13.36 -1.94 -26.09
N LEU A 53 12.30 -1.26 -26.53
CA LEU A 53 12.26 0.20 -26.68
C LEU A 53 11.71 0.92 -25.45
N VAL A 54 11.32 0.21 -24.37
CA VAL A 54 10.77 0.85 -23.17
C VAL A 54 11.76 1.83 -22.54
N SER A 55 13.03 1.46 -22.44
CA SER A 55 14.08 2.32 -21.86
C SER A 55 14.30 3.63 -22.64
N PRO A 56 14.51 3.63 -23.96
CA PRO A 56 14.58 4.87 -24.73
C PRO A 56 13.26 5.68 -24.71
N ARG A 57 12.09 5.03 -24.64
CA ARG A 57 10.81 5.77 -24.51
C ARG A 57 10.72 6.51 -23.17
N ILE A 58 11.10 5.89 -22.04
CA ILE A 58 11.13 6.56 -20.74
C ILE A 58 12.15 7.70 -20.77
N ALA A 59 13.35 7.48 -21.30
CA ALA A 59 14.38 8.51 -21.38
C ALA A 59 13.92 9.73 -22.19
N LEU A 60 13.28 9.49 -23.35
CA LEU A 60 12.72 10.56 -24.18
C LEU A 60 11.59 11.31 -23.48
N ALA A 61 10.67 10.59 -22.84
CA ALA A 61 9.56 11.20 -22.10
C ALA A 61 10.06 12.06 -20.93
N LEU A 62 11.07 11.59 -20.19
CA LEU A 62 11.68 12.37 -19.10
C LEU A 62 12.43 13.60 -19.60
N ALA A 63 13.15 13.50 -20.72
CA ALA A 63 13.80 14.65 -21.35
C ALA A 63 12.77 15.68 -21.84
N TRP A 64 11.65 15.23 -22.41
CA TRP A 64 10.54 16.09 -22.83
C TRP A 64 9.89 16.81 -21.63
N ILE A 65 9.57 16.08 -20.56
CA ILE A 65 9.05 16.65 -19.31
C ILE A 65 10.03 17.68 -18.76
N ALA A 66 11.32 17.36 -18.70
CA ALA A 66 12.34 18.26 -18.19
C ALA A 66 12.45 19.57 -18.99
N ALA A 67 12.27 19.50 -20.33
CA ALA A 67 12.34 20.66 -21.20
C ALA A 67 11.15 21.61 -21.02
N GLN A 68 9.98 21.10 -20.65
CA GLN A 68 8.74 21.88 -20.52
C GLN A 68 8.39 22.25 -19.09
N ASN A 69 9.04 21.66 -18.11
CA ASN A 69 8.60 21.70 -16.72
C ASN A 69 9.06 22.97 -16.00
N THR A 70 8.09 23.64 -15.35
CA THR A 70 8.31 24.80 -14.47
C THR A 70 8.13 24.46 -12.98
N TYR A 71 7.89 23.18 -12.64
CA TYR A 71 7.65 22.69 -11.29
C TYR A 71 8.54 21.48 -10.95
N PRO A 72 8.83 21.20 -9.66
CA PRO A 72 9.57 20.00 -9.29
C PRO A 72 8.79 18.74 -9.59
N VAL A 73 9.38 17.79 -10.33
CA VAL A 73 8.81 16.46 -10.56
C VAL A 73 8.92 15.64 -9.28
N SER A 74 7.81 15.06 -8.83
CA SER A 74 7.79 14.20 -7.66
C SER A 74 8.24 12.78 -8.01
N ILE A 75 9.19 12.25 -7.24
CA ILE A 75 9.72 10.90 -7.34
C ILE A 75 9.38 10.17 -6.05
N TYR A 76 8.48 9.19 -6.14
CA TYR A 76 8.01 8.38 -5.01
C TYR A 76 8.79 7.08 -4.92
N PHE A 77 9.21 6.70 -3.72
CA PHE A 77 9.77 5.38 -3.43
C PHE A 77 8.69 4.56 -2.74
N ALA A 78 8.28 3.46 -3.35
CA ALA A 78 7.16 2.65 -2.91
C ALA A 78 7.46 1.15 -3.05
N HIS A 79 6.69 0.33 -2.34
CA HIS A 79 6.70 -1.13 -2.50
C HIS A 79 5.76 -1.60 -3.63
N SER A 80 5.73 -2.92 -3.88
CA SER A 80 4.88 -3.54 -4.91
C SER A 80 3.75 -4.41 -4.33
N MET A 81 3.44 -4.28 -3.02
CA MET A 81 2.54 -5.19 -2.30
C MET A 81 1.08 -4.70 -2.20
N GLY A 82 0.77 -3.48 -2.65
CA GLY A 82 -0.58 -2.92 -2.52
C GLY A 82 -0.89 -2.37 -1.11
N GLY A 83 -2.15 -2.39 -0.71
CA GLY A 83 -2.62 -1.92 0.61
C GLY A 83 -2.81 -0.40 0.72
N GLY A 84 -2.94 0.09 1.97
CA GLY A 84 -3.26 1.50 2.25
C GLY A 84 -2.21 2.50 1.75
N ALA A 85 -0.93 2.16 1.83
CA ALA A 85 0.16 3.01 1.32
C ALA A 85 0.08 3.18 -0.21
N GLU A 86 -0.26 2.10 -0.94
CA GLU A 86 -0.47 2.16 -2.39
C GLU A 86 -1.73 2.96 -2.74
N ALA A 87 -2.84 2.73 -2.06
CA ALA A 87 -4.08 3.48 -2.27
C ALA A 87 -3.85 4.99 -2.06
N TYR A 88 -3.11 5.37 -1.01
CA TYR A 88 -2.69 6.75 -0.77
C TYR A 88 -1.82 7.30 -1.90
N LEU A 89 -0.82 6.54 -2.35
CA LEU A 89 0.07 6.94 -3.45
C LEU A 89 -0.72 7.20 -4.73
N GLN A 90 -1.60 6.29 -5.13
CA GLN A 90 -2.43 6.43 -6.33
C GLN A 90 -3.38 7.63 -6.21
N HIS A 91 -4.01 7.82 -5.05
CA HIS A 91 -4.82 9.00 -4.79
C HIS A 91 -4.00 10.29 -4.90
N ARG A 92 -2.78 10.31 -4.34
CA ARG A 92 -1.87 11.46 -4.37
C ARG A 92 -1.43 11.78 -5.82
N ILE A 93 -1.11 10.76 -6.62
CA ILE A 93 -0.77 10.93 -8.04
C ILE A 93 -1.98 11.52 -8.78
N LYS A 94 -3.16 10.93 -8.63
CA LYS A 94 -4.37 11.38 -9.30
C LYS A 94 -4.75 12.83 -8.91
N SER A 95 -4.76 13.14 -7.62
CA SER A 95 -5.24 14.43 -7.11
C SER A 95 -4.23 15.57 -7.24
N LYS A 96 -2.92 15.30 -7.13
CA LYS A 96 -1.89 16.34 -7.13
C LYS A 96 -1.12 16.47 -8.43
N HIS A 97 -1.10 15.40 -9.25
CA HIS A 97 -0.34 15.40 -10.49
C HIS A 97 -1.27 15.38 -11.70
N HIS A 98 -2.06 14.34 -11.90
CA HIS A 98 -2.92 14.24 -13.09
C HIS A 98 -3.98 15.35 -13.15
N ALA A 99 -4.54 15.78 -12.01
CA ALA A 99 -5.49 16.88 -11.97
C ALA A 99 -4.89 18.23 -12.44
N LEU A 100 -3.56 18.37 -12.37
CA LEU A 100 -2.81 19.56 -12.81
C LEU A 100 -2.01 19.32 -14.09
N ASP A 101 -2.26 18.22 -14.79
CA ASP A 101 -1.52 17.78 -15.97
C ASP A 101 0.00 17.69 -15.74
N ARG A 102 0.38 17.12 -14.58
CA ARG A 102 1.77 16.96 -14.15
C ARG A 102 2.16 15.50 -14.15
N ALA A 103 3.39 15.21 -14.54
CA ALA A 103 3.96 13.88 -14.41
C ALA A 103 4.43 13.58 -12.98
N ALA A 104 4.41 12.30 -12.62
CA ALA A 104 5.02 11.77 -11.42
C ALA A 104 5.83 10.51 -11.74
N ILE A 105 6.87 10.26 -10.98
CA ILE A 105 7.70 9.06 -11.11
C ILE A 105 7.50 8.22 -9.85
N VAL A 106 7.33 6.90 -10.04
CA VAL A 106 7.34 5.94 -8.93
C VAL A 106 8.49 4.97 -9.14
N ILE A 107 9.35 4.87 -8.16
CA ILE A 107 10.42 3.88 -8.10
C ILE A 107 9.97 2.80 -7.11
N ARG A 108 9.60 1.62 -7.65
CA ARG A 108 9.12 0.51 -6.84
C ARG A 108 10.25 -0.45 -6.50
N MET A 109 10.17 -0.99 -5.30
CA MET A 109 11.06 -1.99 -4.73
C MET A 109 10.27 -3.28 -4.44
N GLY A 110 10.98 -4.42 -4.35
CA GLY A 110 10.35 -5.71 -4.03
C GLY A 110 9.77 -6.49 -5.23
N GLY A 111 9.99 -6.03 -6.45
CA GLY A 111 9.56 -6.72 -7.67
C GLY A 111 10.60 -7.71 -8.24
N LYS A 112 10.42 -8.10 -9.50
CA LYS A 112 11.36 -8.98 -10.24
C LYS A 112 12.76 -8.37 -10.39
N MET A 113 12.83 -7.05 -10.54
CA MET A 113 14.08 -6.29 -10.60
C MET A 113 14.27 -5.54 -9.28
N LYS A 114 15.51 -5.17 -8.96
CA LYS A 114 15.84 -4.39 -7.76
C LYS A 114 15.06 -3.06 -7.74
N TRP A 115 14.93 -2.44 -8.91
CA TRP A 115 14.23 -1.19 -9.13
C TRP A 115 13.26 -1.32 -10.31
N GLN A 116 12.03 -0.93 -10.13
CA GLN A 116 11.09 -0.72 -11.21
C GLN A 116 10.75 0.76 -11.25
N ILE A 117 10.96 1.41 -12.39
CA ILE A 117 10.61 2.83 -12.61
C ILE A 117 9.31 2.90 -13.40
N GLU A 118 8.36 3.69 -12.89
CA GLU A 118 7.09 4.00 -13.53
C GLU A 118 7.00 5.50 -13.75
N LEU A 119 6.78 5.93 -14.99
CA LEU A 119 6.45 7.30 -15.33
C LEU A 119 4.94 7.40 -15.49
N HIS A 120 4.29 8.06 -14.55
CA HIS A 120 2.86 8.34 -14.54
C HIS A 120 2.58 9.66 -15.24
N CYS A 121 1.92 9.60 -16.39
CA CYS A 121 1.41 10.75 -17.14
C CYS A 121 -0.11 10.67 -17.20
N ARG A 122 -0.75 11.75 -17.66
CA ARG A 122 -2.20 11.80 -17.84
C ARG A 122 -2.70 10.69 -18.78
N ASP A 123 -1.95 10.39 -19.83
CA ASP A 123 -2.32 9.45 -20.89
C ASP A 123 -1.94 7.99 -20.58
N GLY A 124 -1.32 7.72 -19.43
CA GLY A 124 -0.96 6.37 -19.03
C GLY A 124 0.35 6.25 -18.25
N ILE A 125 0.80 5.01 -18.09
CA ILE A 125 2.01 4.67 -17.34
C ILE A 125 2.99 3.98 -18.28
N ILE A 126 4.24 4.45 -18.28
CA ILE A 126 5.35 3.76 -18.93
C ILE A 126 6.23 3.18 -17.83
N SER A 127 6.50 1.87 -17.86
CA SER A 127 7.29 1.21 -16.82
C SER A 127 8.46 0.42 -17.40
N SER A 128 9.59 0.42 -16.66
CA SER A 128 10.78 -0.37 -16.94
C SER A 128 11.39 -0.86 -15.62
N GLY A 129 12.26 -1.86 -15.70
CA GLY A 129 12.95 -2.38 -14.53
C GLY A 129 14.46 -2.49 -14.75
N THR A 130 15.24 -2.34 -13.66
CA THR A 130 16.68 -2.48 -13.69
C THR A 130 17.23 -2.95 -12.33
N ASN A 131 18.40 -3.59 -12.35
CA ASN A 131 19.18 -3.88 -11.16
C ASN A 131 20.30 -2.85 -10.93
N ASN A 132 20.48 -1.91 -11.87
CA ASN A 132 21.55 -0.91 -11.83
C ASN A 132 21.00 0.46 -11.41
N LEU A 133 21.50 0.99 -10.30
CA LEU A 133 21.14 2.32 -9.78
C LEU A 133 21.62 3.43 -10.71
N ASP A 134 22.78 3.28 -11.35
CA ASP A 134 23.34 4.30 -12.24
C ASP A 134 22.41 4.56 -13.44
N TYR A 135 21.72 3.50 -13.92
CA TYR A 135 20.70 3.66 -14.94
C TYR A 135 19.55 4.59 -14.48
N ILE A 136 19.09 4.45 -13.23
CA ILE A 136 18.08 5.35 -12.66
C ILE A 136 18.62 6.77 -12.55
N VAL A 137 19.86 6.93 -12.08
CA VAL A 137 20.52 8.24 -11.96
C VAL A 137 20.57 8.95 -13.31
N GLU A 138 21.00 8.24 -14.37
CA GLU A 138 21.08 8.78 -15.73
C GLU A 138 19.71 9.12 -16.31
N LEU A 139 18.70 8.27 -16.10
CA LEU A 139 17.32 8.57 -16.52
C LEU A 139 16.78 9.85 -15.87
N LEU A 140 17.10 10.07 -14.60
CA LEU A 140 16.61 11.23 -13.84
C LEU A 140 17.46 12.48 -14.05
N ARG A 141 18.64 12.38 -14.66
CA ARG A 141 19.60 13.49 -14.85
C ARG A 141 19.01 14.73 -15.54
N PRO A 142 18.12 14.63 -16.55
CA PRO A 142 17.50 15.80 -17.17
C PRO A 142 16.61 16.60 -16.20
N LEU A 143 16.03 15.98 -15.20
CA LEU A 143 15.11 16.61 -14.24
C LEU A 143 15.91 17.45 -13.23
N LYS A 144 16.13 18.73 -13.52
CA LYS A 144 16.88 19.66 -12.66
C LYS A 144 16.09 20.08 -11.41
N GLN A 145 14.76 20.02 -11.46
CA GLN A 145 13.88 20.30 -10.35
C GLN A 145 13.10 19.02 -10.02
N ARG A 146 13.37 18.45 -8.84
CA ARG A 146 12.70 17.23 -8.38
C ARG A 146 12.51 17.26 -6.87
N LYS A 147 11.48 16.54 -6.42
CA LYS A 147 11.17 16.30 -5.02
C LYS A 147 11.10 14.80 -4.80
N LEU A 148 11.84 14.28 -3.85
CA LEU A 148 11.81 12.87 -3.48
C LEU A 148 10.79 12.67 -2.35
N VAL A 149 10.07 11.54 -2.40
CA VAL A 149 9.08 11.17 -1.38
C VAL A 149 9.30 9.70 -1.04
N TYR A 150 9.83 9.42 0.14
CA TYR A 150 9.86 8.06 0.65
C TYR A 150 8.48 7.69 1.19
N SER A 151 7.92 6.58 0.75
CA SER A 151 6.62 6.06 1.17
C SER A 151 6.73 4.69 1.84
N CYS A 152 7.42 3.74 1.22
CA CYS A 152 7.61 2.39 1.74
C CYS A 152 8.71 1.66 0.96
N ALA A 153 9.47 0.79 1.62
CA ALA A 153 10.50 -0.04 1.00
C ALA A 153 10.42 -1.52 1.40
N VAL A 154 9.32 -1.94 2.01
CA VAL A 154 9.11 -3.34 2.41
C VAL A 154 9.22 -4.24 1.18
N GLY A 155 9.93 -5.37 1.33
CA GLY A 155 10.21 -6.30 0.24
C GLY A 155 11.37 -5.93 -0.68
N ALA A 156 12.11 -4.83 -0.38
CA ALA A 156 13.31 -4.49 -1.13
C ALA A 156 14.35 -5.62 -1.08
N ARG A 157 14.99 -5.93 -2.22
CA ARG A 157 16.02 -6.97 -2.31
C ARG A 157 17.31 -6.61 -1.57
N ASP A 158 17.61 -5.32 -1.46
CA ASP A 158 18.77 -4.79 -0.72
C ASP A 158 18.27 -3.70 0.22
N PRO A 159 17.64 -4.10 1.34
CA PRO A 159 16.97 -3.16 2.22
C PRO A 159 17.92 -2.19 2.93
N LEU A 160 19.17 -2.59 3.21
CA LEU A 160 20.21 -1.72 3.77
C LEU A 160 20.77 -0.73 2.74
N GLY A 161 20.74 -1.08 1.45
CA GLY A 161 21.13 -0.20 0.36
C GLY A 161 20.09 0.84 -0.02
N VAL A 162 18.81 0.66 0.37
CA VAL A 162 17.73 1.59 0.03
C VAL A 162 17.98 3.01 0.55
N PRO A 163 18.28 3.26 1.84
CA PRO A 163 18.55 4.61 2.34
C PRO A 163 19.69 5.30 1.58
N ARG A 164 20.79 4.58 1.35
CA ARG A 164 21.95 5.09 0.59
C ARG A 164 21.59 5.46 -0.84
N SER A 165 20.77 4.61 -1.50
CA SER A 165 20.32 4.86 -2.86
C SER A 165 19.43 6.11 -2.96
N ILE A 166 18.53 6.31 -2.00
CA ILE A 166 17.70 7.52 -1.94
C ILE A 166 18.53 8.76 -1.65
N LEU A 167 19.48 8.68 -0.73
CA LEU A 167 20.45 9.77 -0.45
C LEU A 167 21.23 10.15 -1.71
N HIS A 168 21.74 9.17 -2.45
CA HIS A 168 22.43 9.41 -3.71
C HIS A 168 21.53 10.10 -4.75
N LEU A 169 20.30 9.63 -4.92
CA LEU A 169 19.31 10.24 -5.83
C LEU A 169 18.86 11.63 -5.40
N SER A 170 18.91 11.94 -4.08
CA SER A 170 18.66 13.27 -3.54
C SER A 170 19.86 14.22 -3.65
N GLN A 171 20.98 13.73 -4.18
CA GLN A 171 22.27 14.43 -4.17
C GLN A 171 22.65 14.89 -2.76
N ASN A 172 22.53 13.98 -1.80
CA ASN A 172 22.80 14.23 -0.37
C ASN A 172 22.04 15.45 0.18
N GLY A 173 20.74 15.56 -0.17
CA GLY A 173 19.87 16.60 0.37
C GLY A 173 19.79 17.89 -0.47
N GLN A 174 20.41 17.96 -1.64
CA GLN A 174 20.23 19.11 -2.54
C GLN A 174 18.78 19.19 -3.07
N TYR A 175 18.12 18.05 -3.25
CA TYR A 175 16.70 17.98 -3.58
C TYR A 175 15.86 17.73 -2.34
N LYS A 176 14.70 18.39 -2.28
CA LYS A 176 13.75 18.21 -1.17
C LYS A 176 13.36 16.75 -1.00
N LEU A 177 13.39 16.28 0.24
CA LEU A 177 13.03 14.93 0.63
C LEU A 177 11.92 14.95 1.69
N GLU A 178 10.78 14.36 1.35
CA GLU A 178 9.67 14.10 2.25
C GLU A 178 9.69 12.63 2.67
N PHE A 179 9.60 12.36 3.97
CA PHE A 179 9.61 11.02 4.52
C PHE A 179 8.24 10.68 5.14
N LEU A 180 7.60 9.59 4.67
CA LEU A 180 6.30 9.15 5.13
C LEU A 180 6.43 7.80 5.84
N PHE A 181 6.03 7.71 7.10
CA PHE A 181 6.00 6.46 7.84
C PHE A 181 4.67 5.71 7.61
N HIS A 182 4.54 5.03 6.47
CA HIS A 182 3.39 4.15 6.22
C HIS A 182 3.50 2.80 6.92
N ASP A 183 4.70 2.46 7.38
CA ASP A 183 5.06 1.29 8.17
C ASP A 183 6.27 1.62 9.04
N TYR A 184 6.74 0.64 9.82
CA TYR A 184 7.92 0.80 10.68
C TYR A 184 9.17 0.13 10.11
N PHE A 185 9.22 -0.11 8.81
CA PHE A 185 10.40 -0.68 8.17
C PHE A 185 11.70 0.10 8.45
N PRO A 186 11.68 1.44 8.51
CA PRO A 186 12.88 2.17 8.93
C PRO A 186 13.35 1.88 10.36
N ILE A 187 12.46 1.38 11.23
CA ILE A 187 12.80 1.04 12.62
C ILE A 187 13.31 -0.40 12.74
N SER A 188 12.69 -1.31 11.96
CA SER A 188 13.00 -2.75 12.00
C SER A 188 12.67 -3.42 10.67
N PRO A 189 13.44 -4.44 10.25
CA PRO A 189 13.05 -5.31 9.14
C PRO A 189 11.64 -5.93 9.32
N ALA A 190 11.26 -6.22 10.56
CA ALA A 190 9.88 -6.55 10.92
C ALA A 190 9.02 -5.28 10.92
N TYR A 191 8.62 -4.83 9.75
CA TYR A 191 7.95 -3.55 9.49
C TYR A 191 6.65 -3.32 10.26
N THR A 192 6.05 -4.37 10.83
CA THR A 192 4.88 -4.32 11.71
C THR A 192 5.26 -4.26 13.19
N LEU A 193 6.54 -4.38 13.53
CA LEU A 193 7.08 -4.50 14.89
C LEU A 193 6.47 -5.68 15.68
N THR A 194 6.07 -6.73 14.98
CA THR A 194 5.54 -7.95 15.60
C THR A 194 6.64 -9.01 15.69
N ASN A 195 6.55 -9.86 16.69
CA ASN A 195 7.39 -11.04 16.83
C ASN A 195 6.97 -12.16 15.84
N GLU A 196 7.63 -13.30 15.91
CA GLU A 196 7.35 -14.49 15.09
C GLU A 196 5.92 -15.04 15.23
N ASN A 197 5.27 -14.77 16.37
CA ASN A 197 3.88 -15.13 16.63
C ASN A 197 2.87 -14.09 16.13
N GLY A 198 3.35 -13.04 15.41
CA GLY A 198 2.52 -11.96 14.91
C GLY A 198 2.01 -10.99 15.97
N ILE A 199 2.58 -10.99 17.18
CA ILE A 199 2.15 -10.13 18.30
C ILE A 199 3.10 -8.95 18.44
N TYR A 200 2.56 -7.74 18.54
CA TYR A 200 3.33 -6.53 18.85
C TYR A 200 3.77 -6.54 20.31
N ILE A 201 5.08 -6.45 20.54
CA ILE A 201 5.71 -6.48 21.86
C ILE A 201 6.48 -5.19 22.20
N GLY A 202 6.30 -4.15 21.40
CA GLY A 202 7.04 -2.89 21.53
C GLY A 202 8.14 -2.73 20.49
N LEU A 203 9.04 -1.78 20.73
CA LEU A 203 10.22 -1.59 19.88
C LEU A 203 11.22 -2.73 20.08
N PRO A 204 11.90 -3.21 19.03
CA PRO A 204 12.98 -4.15 19.18
C PRO A 204 14.16 -3.50 19.96
N LYS A 205 14.91 -4.30 20.70
CA LYS A 205 16.11 -3.81 21.38
C LYS A 205 17.22 -3.59 20.35
N VAL A 206 18.04 -2.58 20.57
CA VAL A 206 19.09 -2.19 19.62
C VAL A 206 20.18 -3.25 19.43
N ASP A 207 20.42 -4.08 20.45
CA ASP A 207 21.36 -5.20 20.44
C ASP A 207 20.78 -6.49 19.83
N GLU A 208 19.48 -6.54 19.52
CA GLU A 208 18.86 -7.67 18.84
C GLU A 208 19.33 -7.75 17.38
N ASN A 209 19.41 -8.98 16.87
CA ASN A 209 19.66 -9.26 15.47
C ASN A 209 18.37 -9.61 14.74
N ALA A 210 18.22 -9.07 13.55
CA ALA A 210 17.13 -9.42 12.64
C ALA A 210 17.69 -10.09 11.39
N ILE A 211 16.88 -10.92 10.75
CA ILE A 211 17.19 -11.53 9.47
C ILE A 211 16.52 -10.69 8.38
N VAL A 212 17.30 -10.26 7.41
CA VAL A 212 16.82 -9.56 6.22
C VAL A 212 16.82 -10.49 5.02
N SER A 213 16.52 -9.97 3.83
CA SER A 213 16.53 -10.72 2.57
C SER A 213 17.79 -11.56 2.43
N ASP A 214 17.65 -12.78 1.90
CA ASP A 214 18.73 -13.73 1.63
C ASP A 214 19.45 -14.26 2.89
N GLY A 215 18.81 -14.20 4.07
CA GLY A 215 19.36 -14.73 5.33
C GLY A 215 20.49 -13.88 5.93
N VAL A 216 20.67 -12.66 5.48
CA VAL A 216 21.67 -11.75 6.05
C VAL A 216 21.22 -11.29 7.44
N HIS A 217 22.09 -11.47 8.44
CA HIS A 217 21.87 -10.96 9.80
C HIS A 217 22.31 -9.50 9.90
N VAL A 218 21.49 -8.68 10.53
CA VAL A 218 21.77 -7.27 10.79
C VAL A 218 21.33 -6.93 12.21
N SER A 219 22.15 -6.18 12.96
CA SER A 219 21.68 -5.65 14.25
C SER A 219 20.65 -4.54 14.02
N ILE A 220 19.71 -4.40 14.95
CA ILE A 220 18.74 -3.30 14.92
C ILE A 220 19.45 -1.95 14.95
N GLU A 221 20.56 -1.82 15.70
CA GLU A 221 21.38 -0.62 15.71
C GLU A 221 21.93 -0.27 14.33
N GLN A 222 22.54 -1.23 13.64
CA GLN A 222 23.04 -1.02 12.27
C GLN A 222 21.91 -0.62 11.32
N TRP A 223 20.75 -1.29 11.41
CA TRP A 223 19.58 -0.98 10.63
C TRP A 223 19.10 0.45 10.84
N GLN A 224 18.88 0.84 12.11
CA GLN A 224 18.43 2.18 12.46
C GLN A 224 19.43 3.26 12.08
N ASN A 225 20.73 3.02 12.23
CA ASN A 225 21.77 3.97 11.83
C ASN A 225 21.75 4.25 10.32
N GLU A 226 21.53 3.25 9.47
CA GLU A 226 21.41 3.47 8.01
C GLU A 226 20.18 4.31 7.67
N TRP A 227 19.04 4.06 8.32
CA TRP A 227 17.81 4.82 8.10
C TRP A 227 17.86 6.22 8.72
N ALA A 228 18.53 6.40 9.88
CA ALA A 228 18.70 7.69 10.53
C ALA A 228 19.36 8.73 9.61
N ARG A 229 20.35 8.31 8.80
CA ARG A 229 21.02 9.19 7.82
C ARG A 229 20.01 9.76 6.79
N LEU A 230 19.04 8.96 6.38
CA LEU A 230 17.99 9.41 5.46
C LEU A 230 17.00 10.34 6.16
N LEU A 231 16.65 10.04 7.42
CA LEU A 231 15.79 10.90 8.25
C LEU A 231 16.46 12.26 8.55
N GLU A 232 17.75 12.26 8.83
CA GLU A 232 18.52 13.49 9.05
C GLU A 232 18.47 14.42 7.84
N THR A 233 18.61 13.86 6.64
CA THR A 233 18.58 14.59 5.37
C THR A 233 17.16 15.02 4.95
N SER A 234 16.11 14.42 5.54
CA SER A 234 14.73 14.73 5.18
C SER A 234 14.31 16.12 5.66
N ASP A 235 13.67 16.90 4.77
CA ASP A 235 13.11 18.22 5.09
C ASP A 235 11.87 18.08 5.97
N GLU A 236 11.12 17.00 5.82
CA GLU A 236 9.90 16.74 6.55
C GLU A 236 9.73 15.24 6.79
N ILE A 237 9.40 14.89 8.04
CA ILE A 237 9.07 13.52 8.45
C ILE A 237 7.60 13.51 8.90
N SER A 238 6.77 12.76 8.19
CA SER A 238 5.34 12.66 8.48
C SER A 238 4.96 11.30 9.03
N VAL A 239 4.22 11.30 10.12
CA VAL A 239 3.51 10.16 10.71
C VAL A 239 2.01 10.46 10.69
N PHE A 240 1.16 9.44 10.81
CA PHE A 240 -0.28 9.64 10.54
C PHE A 240 -1.17 9.50 11.78
N SER A 241 -0.58 9.18 12.94
CA SER A 241 -1.26 9.14 14.26
C SER A 241 -0.30 9.59 15.36
N ASN A 242 -0.84 9.96 16.53
CA ASN A 242 0.00 10.26 17.69
C ASN A 242 0.71 9.01 18.20
N ASN A 243 0.07 7.85 18.14
CA ASN A 243 0.70 6.59 18.49
C ASN A 243 1.94 6.32 17.63
N SER A 244 1.84 6.49 16.30
CA SER A 244 2.99 6.35 15.40
C SER A 244 4.08 7.36 15.70
N ARG A 245 3.72 8.61 16.05
CA ARG A 245 4.70 9.62 16.47
C ARG A 245 5.47 9.16 17.69
N ASP A 246 4.77 8.63 18.70
CA ASP A 246 5.42 8.18 19.94
C ASP A 246 6.38 7.00 19.68
N ILE A 247 5.99 6.07 18.80
CA ILE A 247 6.84 4.95 18.38
C ILE A 247 8.08 5.46 17.66
N VAL A 248 7.90 6.33 16.64
CA VAL A 248 9.01 6.86 15.84
C VAL A 248 9.94 7.75 16.67
N CYS A 249 9.39 8.60 17.58
CA CYS A 249 10.19 9.43 18.47
C CYS A 249 10.99 8.62 19.51
N LYS A 250 10.52 7.43 19.90
CA LYS A 250 11.29 6.53 20.76
C LYS A 250 12.44 5.86 20.03
N ALA A 251 12.24 5.51 18.75
CA ALA A 251 13.28 4.90 17.93
C ALA A 251 14.32 5.92 17.44
N TYR A 252 13.90 7.17 17.17
CA TYR A 252 14.71 8.25 16.63
C TYR A 252 14.50 9.55 17.42
N PRO A 253 14.94 9.62 18.68
CA PRO A 253 14.71 10.77 19.56
C PRO A 253 15.34 12.07 19.06
N GLU A 254 16.46 11.99 18.34
CA GLU A 254 17.19 13.10 17.73
C GLU A 254 16.39 13.81 16.63
N HIS A 255 15.47 13.11 15.97
CA HIS A 255 14.62 13.67 14.89
C HIS A 255 13.26 14.16 15.36
N LYS A 256 12.95 14.14 16.66
CA LYS A 256 11.65 14.48 17.24
C LYS A 256 11.09 15.83 16.77
N SER A 257 11.94 16.83 16.58
CA SER A 257 11.53 18.16 16.11
C SER A 257 11.05 18.20 14.66
N LYS A 258 11.52 17.28 13.82
CA LYS A 258 11.14 17.14 12.41
C LYS A 258 9.87 16.29 12.21
N ILE A 259 9.49 15.46 13.20
CA ILE A 259 8.38 14.53 13.09
C ILE A 259 7.05 15.25 13.31
N LYS A 260 6.20 15.25 12.30
CA LYS A 260 4.88 15.90 12.29
C LYS A 260 3.76 14.90 12.11
N VAL A 261 2.72 15.02 12.92
CA VAL A 261 1.50 14.21 12.75
C VAL A 261 0.63 14.84 11.67
N LYS A 262 0.41 14.10 10.58
CA LYS A 262 -0.41 14.53 9.44
C LYS A 262 -1.39 13.41 9.06
N PRO A 263 -2.50 13.23 9.78
CA PRO A 263 -3.46 12.17 9.47
C PRO A 263 -3.90 12.20 8.01
N HIS A 264 -4.09 11.04 7.42
CA HIS A 264 -4.66 10.95 6.09
C HIS A 264 -6.12 11.44 6.10
N LYS A 265 -6.55 12.00 4.98
CA LYS A 265 -7.98 12.17 4.70
C LYS A 265 -8.51 10.87 4.12
N MET A 266 -9.79 10.61 4.33
CA MET A 266 -10.47 9.52 3.65
C MET A 266 -10.33 9.68 2.13
N LEU A 267 -10.01 8.59 1.45
CA LEU A 267 -9.72 8.61 0.01
C LEU A 267 -11.01 8.74 -0.83
N GLN A 268 -12.14 8.35 -0.25
CA GLN A 268 -13.46 8.39 -0.87
C GLN A 268 -14.55 8.51 0.20
N PRO A 269 -15.76 8.96 -0.16
CA PRO A 269 -16.90 9.00 0.76
C PRO A 269 -17.28 7.59 1.23
N VAL A 270 -17.69 7.49 2.50
CA VAL A 270 -18.17 6.25 3.12
C VAL A 270 -19.70 6.37 3.31
N PRO A 271 -20.50 5.37 2.89
CA PRO A 271 -21.93 5.39 3.08
C PRO A 271 -22.31 5.22 4.56
N LEU A 272 -23.27 6.02 5.05
CA LEU A 272 -23.87 5.80 6.35
C LEU A 272 -24.78 4.57 6.31
N ILE A 273 -24.66 3.71 7.31
CA ILE A 273 -25.47 2.50 7.46
C ILE A 273 -26.54 2.77 8.52
N LYS A 274 -27.81 2.59 8.13
CA LYS A 274 -28.92 2.60 9.09
C LYS A 274 -28.99 1.21 9.72
N ARG A 275 -28.98 1.18 11.06
CA ARG A 275 -29.20 -0.08 11.79
C ARG A 275 -30.60 -0.63 11.45
N PRO A 276 -30.72 -1.93 11.14
CA PRO A 276 -32.05 -2.54 10.94
C PRO A 276 -32.90 -2.43 12.19
N GLU A 277 -34.15 -1.95 12.04
CA GLU A 277 -35.12 -1.93 13.13
C GLU A 277 -35.60 -3.36 13.42
N GLY A 278 -35.78 -3.73 14.70
CA GLY A 278 -36.28 -5.04 15.10
C GLY A 278 -35.32 -6.21 14.88
N GLN A 279 -34.03 -5.95 14.74
CA GLN A 279 -33.05 -7.00 14.52
C GLN A 279 -32.90 -7.92 15.74
N ILE A 280 -33.09 -9.23 15.53
CA ILE A 280 -33.09 -10.26 16.60
C ILE A 280 -31.67 -10.81 16.83
N ARG A 281 -30.79 -10.72 15.83
CA ARG A 281 -29.44 -11.33 15.89
C ARG A 281 -28.34 -10.30 15.65
N ARG A 282 -27.27 -10.37 16.43
CA ARG A 282 -26.05 -9.59 16.19
C ARG A 282 -25.19 -10.25 15.12
N VAL A 283 -24.63 -9.45 14.25
CA VAL A 283 -23.69 -9.89 13.22
C VAL A 283 -22.48 -8.96 13.17
N ILE A 284 -21.32 -9.50 13.46
CA ILE A 284 -20.05 -8.78 13.42
C ILE A 284 -19.46 -8.89 12.01
N GLY A 285 -19.22 -7.76 11.38
CA GLY A 285 -18.42 -7.64 10.16
C GLY A 285 -16.95 -7.41 10.48
N VAL A 286 -16.05 -8.31 10.05
CA VAL A 286 -14.61 -8.12 10.14
C VAL A 286 -14.14 -7.47 8.85
N LEU A 287 -13.67 -6.22 8.92
CA LEU A 287 -13.40 -5.40 7.73
C LEU A 287 -11.91 -5.42 7.35
N GLY A 288 -11.62 -5.73 6.09
CA GLY A 288 -10.29 -5.66 5.46
C GLY A 288 -9.75 -6.99 4.95
N ASP A 289 -8.54 -6.97 4.42
CA ASP A 289 -7.81 -8.18 4.04
C ASP A 289 -7.11 -8.75 5.28
N ILE A 290 -7.66 -9.83 5.83
CA ILE A 290 -7.33 -10.35 7.16
C ILE A 290 -6.24 -11.43 7.04
N GLY A 291 -4.98 -10.99 7.14
CA GLY A 291 -3.79 -11.84 7.32
C GLY A 291 -3.36 -11.90 8.79
N VAL A 292 -2.20 -12.52 9.06
CA VAL A 292 -1.67 -12.73 10.43
C VAL A 292 -1.60 -11.42 11.21
N GLN A 293 -0.96 -10.40 10.67
CA GLN A 293 -0.81 -9.08 11.31
C GLN A 293 -2.14 -8.32 11.45
N LYS A 294 -3.15 -8.70 10.66
CA LYS A 294 -4.51 -8.15 10.74
C LYS A 294 -5.42 -8.98 11.65
N GLY A 295 -4.85 -9.92 12.43
CA GLY A 295 -5.55 -10.67 13.46
C GLY A 295 -6.27 -11.93 13.00
N ALA A 296 -5.89 -12.52 11.84
CA ALA A 296 -6.53 -13.75 11.35
C ALA A 296 -6.51 -14.88 12.37
N MET A 297 -5.39 -15.07 13.11
CA MET A 297 -5.28 -16.07 14.17
C MET A 297 -6.24 -15.81 15.34
N ILE A 298 -6.44 -14.54 15.68
CA ILE A 298 -7.37 -14.14 16.75
C ILE A 298 -8.80 -14.48 16.34
N ILE A 299 -9.18 -14.10 15.12
CA ILE A 299 -10.51 -14.41 14.57
C ILE A 299 -10.74 -15.91 14.51
N SER A 300 -9.79 -16.68 13.97
CA SER A 300 -9.86 -18.15 13.87
C SER A 300 -10.13 -18.80 15.24
N ARG A 301 -9.36 -18.39 16.26
CA ARG A 301 -9.50 -18.92 17.63
C ARG A 301 -10.80 -18.49 18.33
N SER A 302 -11.35 -17.33 17.97
CA SER A 302 -12.55 -16.76 18.60
C SER A 302 -13.84 -17.18 17.90
N ALA A 303 -13.80 -17.51 16.61
CA ALA A 303 -14.98 -17.65 15.75
C ALA A 303 -16.03 -18.65 16.28
N THR A 304 -15.61 -19.85 16.70
CA THR A 304 -16.54 -20.85 17.29
C THR A 304 -17.19 -20.38 18.59
N SER A 305 -16.46 -19.62 19.41
CA SER A 305 -17.01 -19.07 20.66
C SER A 305 -17.97 -17.90 20.36
N ILE A 306 -17.68 -17.06 19.38
CA ILE A 306 -18.58 -16.01 18.89
C ILE A 306 -19.91 -16.63 18.40
N GLU A 307 -19.84 -17.72 17.65
CA GLU A 307 -21.03 -18.46 17.20
C GLU A 307 -21.86 -19.01 18.37
N LYS A 308 -21.22 -19.59 19.38
CA LYS A 308 -21.89 -20.08 20.60
C LYS A 308 -22.60 -18.98 21.41
N LEU A 309 -22.17 -17.73 21.26
CA LEU A 309 -22.86 -16.55 21.79
C LEU A 309 -24.06 -16.10 20.93
N GLY A 310 -24.41 -16.83 19.87
CA GLY A 310 -25.49 -16.50 18.96
C GLY A 310 -25.17 -15.38 17.98
N ILE A 311 -23.91 -14.99 17.85
CA ILE A 311 -23.44 -13.90 17.00
C ILE A 311 -23.00 -14.43 15.64
N GLY A 312 -23.44 -13.80 14.56
CA GLY A 312 -22.96 -14.08 13.19
C GLY A 312 -21.58 -13.44 12.98
N LEU A 313 -20.73 -14.10 12.17
CA LEU A 313 -19.43 -13.59 11.78
C LEU A 313 -19.33 -13.52 10.27
N VAL A 314 -19.00 -12.35 9.73
CA VAL A 314 -18.82 -12.09 8.30
C VAL A 314 -17.49 -11.39 8.07
N ILE A 315 -16.63 -11.96 7.24
CA ILE A 315 -15.41 -11.30 6.77
C ILE A 315 -15.76 -10.46 5.53
N VAL A 316 -15.64 -9.15 5.64
CA VAL A 316 -15.81 -8.22 4.53
C VAL A 316 -14.44 -7.83 4.01
N GLY A 317 -13.96 -8.58 3.04
CA GLY A 317 -12.59 -8.62 2.54
C GLY A 317 -12.12 -10.06 2.37
N ASN A 318 -10.83 -10.25 2.15
CA ASN A 318 -10.23 -11.57 2.04
C ASN A 318 -9.78 -12.06 3.43
N PHE A 319 -9.67 -13.36 3.57
CA PHE A 319 -9.11 -14.00 4.76
C PHE A 319 -7.97 -14.93 4.35
N ASP A 320 -6.92 -15.01 5.14
CA ASP A 320 -5.76 -15.85 4.86
C ASP A 320 -6.19 -17.32 4.70
N PRO A 321 -6.06 -17.90 3.51
CA PRO A 321 -6.55 -19.27 3.25
C PRO A 321 -5.81 -20.36 4.02
N ALA A 322 -4.62 -20.06 4.56
CA ALA A 322 -3.86 -20.98 5.39
C ALA A 322 -4.41 -21.09 6.83
N ILE A 323 -5.30 -20.17 7.25
CA ILE A 323 -5.84 -20.12 8.61
C ILE A 323 -7.30 -20.59 8.59
N PRO A 324 -7.67 -21.62 9.38
CA PRO A 324 -9.02 -22.17 9.32
C PRO A 324 -10.07 -21.25 9.93
N LEU A 325 -11.26 -21.24 9.34
CA LEU A 325 -12.49 -20.67 9.91
C LEU A 325 -13.57 -21.74 10.01
N PRO A 326 -14.50 -21.64 10.98
CA PRO A 326 -15.64 -22.54 11.05
C PRO A 326 -16.57 -22.30 9.85
N PRO A 327 -17.32 -23.34 9.39
CA PRO A 327 -18.23 -23.23 8.24
C PRO A 327 -19.35 -22.18 8.40
N SER A 328 -19.65 -21.78 9.63
CA SER A 328 -20.62 -20.73 9.96
C SER A 328 -20.12 -19.32 9.68
N ALA A 329 -18.81 -19.09 9.64
CA ALA A 329 -18.23 -17.81 9.26
C ALA A 329 -18.36 -17.61 7.73
N ARG A 330 -18.89 -16.45 7.33
CA ARG A 330 -19.05 -16.11 5.90
C ARG A 330 -17.91 -15.24 5.44
N ILE A 331 -17.44 -15.44 4.23
CA ILE A 331 -16.44 -14.58 3.57
C ILE A 331 -17.13 -13.91 2.37
N HIS A 332 -17.18 -12.57 2.40
CA HIS A 332 -17.72 -11.77 1.29
C HIS A 332 -16.72 -11.70 0.15
N GLY A 333 -15.42 -11.64 0.46
CA GLY A 333 -14.36 -11.36 -0.51
C GLY A 333 -14.10 -9.85 -0.67
N SER A 334 -13.39 -9.49 -1.74
CA SER A 334 -13.00 -8.11 -2.03
C SER A 334 -14.22 -7.19 -2.11
N TYR A 335 -14.08 -5.97 -1.61
CA TYR A 335 -15.13 -4.97 -1.56
C TYR A 335 -14.65 -3.59 -2.03
N SER A 336 -15.59 -2.74 -2.37
CA SER A 336 -15.39 -1.30 -2.53
C SER A 336 -15.99 -0.56 -1.35
N VAL A 337 -15.36 0.52 -0.89
CA VAL A 337 -15.89 1.32 0.24
C VAL A 337 -17.31 1.85 -0.05
N SER A 338 -17.60 2.19 -1.30
CA SER A 338 -18.96 2.60 -1.74
C SER A 338 -20.03 1.53 -1.54
N ASP A 339 -19.64 0.25 -1.50
CA ASP A 339 -20.56 -0.89 -1.36
C ASP A 339 -20.80 -1.29 0.10
N LEU A 340 -20.09 -0.70 1.08
CA LEU A 340 -20.22 -1.08 2.50
C LEU A 340 -21.65 -1.02 3.00
N GLY A 341 -22.44 -0.03 2.58
CA GLY A 341 -23.87 0.06 2.95
C GLY A 341 -24.69 -1.11 2.42
N LYS A 342 -24.48 -1.51 1.16
CA LYS A 342 -25.15 -2.66 0.53
C LYS A 342 -24.72 -3.98 1.19
N ILE A 343 -23.42 -4.14 1.45
CA ILE A 343 -22.85 -5.33 2.08
C ILE A 343 -23.39 -5.47 3.51
N ALA A 344 -23.42 -4.37 4.28
CA ALA A 344 -23.98 -4.39 5.62
C ALA A 344 -25.47 -4.81 5.64
N GLY A 345 -26.27 -4.31 4.70
CA GLY A 345 -27.66 -4.73 4.55
C GLY A 345 -27.82 -6.18 4.10
N GLN A 346 -26.94 -6.69 3.23
CA GLN A 346 -26.98 -8.09 2.76
C GLN A 346 -26.74 -9.11 3.88
N TYR A 347 -25.93 -8.76 4.87
CA TYR A 347 -25.54 -9.64 5.96
C TYR A 347 -26.15 -9.24 7.31
N ASP A 348 -26.96 -8.19 7.34
CA ASP A 348 -27.54 -7.62 8.56
C ASP A 348 -26.47 -7.26 9.60
N LEU A 349 -25.39 -6.60 9.16
CA LEU A 349 -24.28 -6.25 10.04
C LEU A 349 -24.73 -5.22 11.09
N THR A 350 -24.32 -5.46 12.33
CA THR A 350 -24.61 -4.58 13.48
C THR A 350 -23.40 -3.88 14.02
N ASP A 351 -22.24 -4.50 13.89
CA ASP A 351 -20.98 -4.04 14.46
C ASP A 351 -19.83 -4.35 13.49
N TRP A 352 -18.80 -3.50 13.52
CA TRP A 352 -17.55 -3.74 12.85
C TRP A 352 -16.47 -4.17 13.84
N LEU A 353 -15.60 -5.08 13.39
CA LEU A 353 -14.39 -5.47 14.09
C LEU A 353 -13.18 -5.28 13.19
N VAL A 354 -12.18 -4.55 13.67
CA VAL A 354 -10.86 -4.39 13.05
C VAL A 354 -9.82 -5.03 13.98
N PRO A 355 -9.52 -6.33 13.83
CA PRO A 355 -8.77 -7.13 14.81
C PRO A 355 -7.24 -7.01 14.64
N SER A 356 -6.74 -5.95 14.02
CA SER A 356 -5.31 -5.74 13.77
C SER A 356 -4.48 -5.79 15.05
N VAL A 357 -3.43 -6.62 15.06
CA VAL A 357 -2.57 -6.90 16.23
C VAL A 357 -1.21 -6.23 16.18
N TRP A 358 -1.01 -5.33 15.23
CA TRP A 358 0.14 -4.45 15.14
C TRP A 358 -0.29 -2.98 15.22
N PRO A 359 0.58 -2.07 15.64
CA PRO A 359 0.23 -0.65 15.74
C PRO A 359 0.18 -0.01 14.35
N GLU A 360 -0.99 -0.08 13.69
CA GLU A 360 -1.15 0.53 12.36
C GLU A 360 -0.80 2.02 12.41
N THR A 361 -0.21 2.52 11.32
CA THR A 361 0.21 3.91 11.26
C THR A 361 -0.95 4.88 11.04
N PHE A 362 -2.03 4.43 10.35
CA PHE A 362 -3.27 5.20 10.15
C PHE A 362 -4.54 4.33 10.27
N SER A 363 -4.59 3.17 9.64
CA SER A 363 -5.76 2.28 9.54
C SER A 363 -6.96 2.89 8.81
N PHE A 364 -6.90 2.93 7.47
CA PHE A 364 -8.05 3.33 6.64
C PHE A 364 -9.30 2.52 6.99
N THR A 365 -9.17 1.21 7.16
CA THR A 365 -10.26 0.29 7.50
C THR A 365 -11.01 0.70 8.77
N THR A 366 -10.29 1.11 9.83
CA THR A 366 -10.93 1.57 11.08
C THR A 366 -11.71 2.87 10.86
N HIS A 367 -11.13 3.81 10.11
CA HIS A 367 -11.80 5.06 9.80
C HIS A 367 -13.01 4.85 8.87
N GLU A 368 -12.93 3.92 7.94
CA GLU A 368 -14.06 3.49 7.09
C GLU A 368 -15.18 2.87 7.92
N ALA A 369 -14.85 1.94 8.81
CA ALA A 369 -15.80 1.31 9.71
C ALA A 369 -16.53 2.35 10.59
N LEU A 370 -15.78 3.23 11.26
CA LEU A 370 -16.33 4.32 12.09
C LEU A 370 -17.23 5.25 11.28
N ALA A 371 -16.82 5.62 10.07
CA ALA A 371 -17.57 6.53 9.21
C ALA A 371 -18.91 5.95 8.72
N THR A 372 -19.09 4.62 8.76
CA THR A 372 -20.39 3.99 8.45
C THR A 372 -21.46 4.26 9.50
N GLY A 373 -21.09 4.65 10.74
CA GLY A 373 -22.00 4.87 11.86
C GLY A 373 -22.33 3.61 12.67
N LEU A 374 -21.91 2.41 12.27
CA LEU A 374 -22.02 1.20 13.10
C LEU A 374 -20.97 1.23 14.21
N ASP A 375 -21.28 0.53 15.33
CA ASP A 375 -20.32 0.37 16.42
C ASP A 375 -19.07 -0.35 15.88
N THR A 376 -17.90 0.18 16.23
CA THR A 376 -16.62 -0.29 15.67
C THR A 376 -15.66 -0.65 16.80
N HIS A 377 -15.21 -1.90 16.79
CA HIS A 377 -14.32 -2.46 17.79
C HIS A 377 -12.92 -2.67 17.20
N ALA A 378 -11.87 -2.22 17.92
CA ALA A 378 -10.49 -2.44 17.51
C ALA A 378 -9.59 -2.57 18.75
N PHE A 379 -8.47 -3.28 18.64
CA PHE A 379 -7.50 -3.35 19.73
C PHE A 379 -6.92 -1.97 20.07
N ALA A 380 -6.70 -1.73 21.37
CA ALA A 380 -6.19 -0.46 21.93
C ALA A 380 -4.70 -0.24 21.65
N ILE A 381 -4.28 -0.43 20.40
CA ILE A 381 -2.90 -0.18 19.91
C ILE A 381 -2.95 0.60 18.60
N GLY A 382 -1.85 1.27 18.26
CA GLY A 382 -1.71 1.94 16.96
C GLY A 382 -2.75 3.02 16.69
N ALA A 383 -2.86 3.39 15.44
CA ALA A 383 -3.84 4.37 14.99
C ALA A 383 -5.28 3.85 15.10
N GLN A 384 -5.50 2.54 14.96
CA GLN A 384 -6.83 1.94 15.12
C GLN A 384 -7.37 2.11 16.55
N GLY A 385 -6.54 1.85 17.55
CA GLY A 385 -6.92 2.06 18.96
C GLY A 385 -7.16 3.55 19.26
N GLU A 386 -6.31 4.43 18.73
CA GLU A 386 -6.48 5.89 18.87
C GLU A 386 -7.78 6.38 18.21
N ALA A 387 -8.14 5.84 17.05
CA ALA A 387 -9.35 6.21 16.33
C ALA A 387 -10.63 5.78 17.06
N VAL A 388 -10.73 4.52 17.50
CA VAL A 388 -11.92 4.04 18.23
C VAL A 388 -12.07 4.70 19.60
N ALA A 389 -10.96 5.04 20.28
CA ALA A 389 -11.01 5.75 21.57
C ALA A 389 -11.55 7.19 21.48
N LYS A 390 -11.50 7.80 20.29
CA LYS A 390 -11.97 9.17 20.04
C LYS A 390 -13.38 9.26 19.48
N ALA A 391 -13.89 8.15 18.92
CA ALA A 391 -15.19 8.14 18.25
C ALA A 391 -16.32 7.71 19.20
N GLU A 392 -17.50 8.33 19.06
CA GLU A 392 -18.70 8.00 19.86
C GLU A 392 -19.17 6.55 19.64
N ASN A 393 -19.00 6.03 18.42
CA ASN A 393 -19.31 4.65 18.04
C ASN A 393 -18.08 3.73 18.04
N GLY A 394 -17.00 4.15 18.71
CA GLY A 394 -15.74 3.41 18.81
C GLY A 394 -15.59 2.69 20.15
N TYR A 395 -15.10 1.45 20.14
CA TYR A 395 -14.87 0.60 21.32
C TYR A 395 -13.48 0.01 21.27
N ALA A 396 -12.64 0.40 22.23
CA ALA A 396 -11.28 -0.11 22.36
C ALA A 396 -11.27 -1.47 23.06
N VAL A 397 -10.80 -2.50 22.36
CA VAL A 397 -10.53 -3.84 22.93
C VAL A 397 -9.19 -3.77 23.65
N PRO A 398 -9.08 -4.13 24.94
CA PRO A 398 -7.81 -4.11 25.64
C PRO A 398 -6.74 -4.94 24.94
N TYR A 399 -5.51 -4.42 24.91
CA TYR A 399 -4.38 -5.11 24.30
C TYR A 399 -3.28 -5.30 25.36
N PHE A 400 -3.02 -6.54 25.70
CA PHE A 400 -1.96 -6.92 26.64
C PHE A 400 -1.13 -8.04 26.02
N THR A 401 0.16 -7.82 25.90
CA THR A 401 1.09 -8.77 25.28
C THR A 401 1.19 -10.11 26.00
N GLU A 402 0.90 -10.13 27.31
CA GLU A 402 0.95 -11.31 28.16
C GLU A 402 -0.36 -12.13 28.16
N ASN A 403 -1.43 -11.56 27.61
CA ASN A 403 -2.74 -12.19 27.61
C ASN A 403 -3.05 -12.89 26.29
N ASP A 404 -3.90 -13.92 26.34
CA ASP A 404 -4.51 -14.50 25.15
C ASP A 404 -5.50 -13.48 24.55
N LEU A 405 -5.08 -12.84 23.46
CA LEU A 405 -5.87 -11.81 22.78
C LEU A 405 -7.22 -12.33 22.28
N ALA A 406 -7.35 -13.62 21.96
CA ALA A 406 -8.63 -14.21 21.58
C ALA A 406 -9.60 -14.24 22.77
N LYS A 407 -9.13 -14.59 23.96
CA LYS A 407 -9.93 -14.51 25.19
C LYS A 407 -10.29 -13.07 25.54
N THR A 408 -9.35 -12.14 25.39
CA THR A 408 -9.61 -10.71 25.62
C THR A 408 -10.69 -10.19 24.68
N LEU A 409 -10.62 -10.56 23.41
CA LEU A 409 -11.65 -10.19 22.41
C LEU A 409 -13.01 -10.78 22.78
N LEU A 410 -13.08 -12.06 23.18
CA LEU A 410 -14.33 -12.70 23.57
C LEU A 410 -14.97 -12.03 24.80
N SER A 411 -14.19 -11.74 25.83
CA SER A 411 -14.67 -11.01 27.03
C SER A 411 -15.20 -9.63 26.68
N HIS A 412 -14.54 -8.94 25.74
CA HIS A 412 -14.99 -7.65 25.22
C HIS A 412 -16.33 -7.78 24.47
N ILE A 413 -16.47 -8.77 23.57
CA ILE A 413 -17.70 -9.05 22.83
C ILE A 413 -18.86 -9.35 23.80
N GLU A 414 -18.65 -10.20 24.80
CA GLU A 414 -19.66 -10.50 25.82
C GLU A 414 -20.12 -9.24 26.54
N THR A 415 -19.20 -8.37 26.89
CA THR A 415 -19.50 -7.17 27.67
C THR A 415 -20.18 -6.08 26.83
N HIS A 416 -19.64 -5.80 25.65
CA HIS A 416 -20.04 -4.62 24.88
C HIS A 416 -21.06 -4.93 23.77
N ILE A 417 -21.13 -6.15 23.29
CA ILE A 417 -22.08 -6.54 22.25
C ILE A 417 -23.27 -7.28 22.87
N VAL A 418 -23.03 -8.35 23.65
CA VAL A 418 -24.12 -9.19 24.18
C VAL A 418 -24.90 -8.50 25.30
N LYS A 419 -24.22 -8.02 26.36
CA LYS A 419 -24.91 -7.43 27.54
C LYS A 419 -25.58 -6.11 27.23
N ARG A 420 -24.96 -5.26 26.37
CA ARG A 420 -25.55 -3.98 25.97
C ARG A 420 -26.84 -4.16 25.16
N TRP A 421 -26.91 -5.23 24.38
CA TRP A 421 -28.13 -5.54 23.63
C TRP A 421 -29.25 -6.01 24.51
N ALA A 422 -28.95 -6.86 25.55
CA ALA A 422 -29.94 -7.30 26.51
C ALA A 422 -30.56 -6.17 27.38
N LEU A 423 -29.88 -5.00 27.44
CA LEU A 423 -30.38 -3.80 28.12
C LEU A 423 -31.20 -2.87 27.18
N ALA A 424 -31.12 -3.07 25.88
CA ALA A 424 -31.81 -2.24 24.86
C ALA A 424 -33.03 -2.94 24.25
N SER A 425 -33.23 -4.25 24.51
CA SER A 425 -34.39 -5.06 24.16
C SER A 425 -35.35 -5.21 25.33
#